data_a8b5c025ae6e980aac41ec366c7efc49
#
_entry.id   a8b5c025ae6e980aac41ec366c7efc49
#
_cell.length_a   1.000
_cell.length_b   1.000
_cell.length_c   1.000
_cell.angle_alpha   90.00
_cell.angle_beta   90.00
_cell.angle_gamma   90.00
#
_symmetry.space_group_name_H-M   'P 1'
#
loop_
_entity.id
_entity.type
_entity.pdbx_description
1 polymer ?
#
loop_
_entity_poly.entity_id
_entity_poly.type
_entity_poly.pdbx_seq_one_letter_code
_entity_poly.pdbx_strand_id
1 'polypeptide(L)'
;MKQSRKRIFYRVLAILLTAVCMTGCLPQIFRPSENSHSSQNSSQTASTLDSPESSSREYEQYDEQKLAEQKHFSEVEDELFKWEASRSLLDLHFLLRNPSDAGIDSARHLYAPVSLSELKQNRTDRETIKETLDSFSPSLLTDEQKLTLQILQSFLRTESMSDGLELYAQPLAPTIGIQAQLPVLLCEYPFYSREDVENYFKLLGELGDYYGQILAFEQQKAEAGLMMSDASLERVISSCEGYLLVPGNNFMIDSFNSRLDDIGDLSEDEKQTFRQKNAELLESDFVPAYQTLIDGLTALKGTGKNEKGQCGYPNGRRYYEYQVFSATGTSYSSLSDLLSAIEDSIRESLLESSEILKRRPELQESFLNPEFRQKDASAIMEEIKAQTLQDFPALPECNYTIREVPKALELSLSPAFYLTSAIDDIENNVIYINHSDRYASQPLYSLIAHEGYPGHLYQTVYFHSQNESSLRKILSFPGYTEGWATYVEQYAYTLDNGLDSDLGKLISANASASLGIQACLDLYVNAYGWEIPQIEEYLSDYYEKPEEVASALFETLVDNPANALSYYVGFLEFDQMRKTAEKKLGERFSLMEFHRFLLDMGNAPFDVIGPYFSAWLNDQKF
;
A
#
# COMPACT_ATOMS: atom_id res chain seq x y z
N MET A 1 -33.32 -30.61 -1.30
CA MET A 1 -32.41 -31.46 -2.10
C MET A 1 -31.49 -30.71 -3.07
N LYS A 2 -31.90 -29.59 -3.70
CA LYS A 2 -30.98 -28.79 -4.55
C LYS A 2 -29.97 -27.93 -3.73
N GLN A 3 -30.34 -27.44 -2.56
CA GLN A 3 -29.44 -26.71 -1.65
C GLN A 3 -28.39 -27.59 -0.99
N SER A 4 -28.73 -28.85 -0.64
CA SER A 4 -27.76 -29.77 -0.02
C SER A 4 -26.67 -30.23 -1.00
N ARG A 5 -26.98 -30.32 -2.32
CA ARG A 5 -25.97 -30.68 -3.33
C ARG A 5 -25.01 -29.53 -3.66
N LYS A 6 -25.46 -28.25 -3.50
CA LYS A 6 -24.54 -27.09 -3.61
C LYS A 6 -23.57 -27.06 -2.43
N ARG A 7 -24.05 -27.26 -1.20
CA ARG A 7 -23.20 -27.29 0.01
C ARG A 7 -22.12 -28.37 -0.02
N ILE A 8 -22.43 -29.57 -0.52
CA ILE A 8 -21.44 -30.67 -0.64
C ILE A 8 -20.38 -30.34 -1.69
N PHE A 9 -20.73 -29.60 -2.74
CA PHE A 9 -19.84 -29.31 -3.84
C PHE A 9 -18.81 -28.20 -3.49
N TYR A 10 -19.19 -27.19 -2.74
CA TYR A 10 -18.29 -26.13 -2.24
C TYR A 10 -17.36 -26.60 -1.11
N ARG A 11 -17.79 -27.58 -0.31
CA ARG A 11 -16.98 -28.16 0.78
C ARG A 11 -15.73 -28.92 0.34
N VAL A 12 -15.64 -29.36 -0.89
CA VAL A 12 -14.45 -30.05 -1.43
C VAL A 12 -13.35 -29.07 -1.83
N LEU A 13 -13.68 -27.77 -2.04
CA LEU A 13 -12.73 -26.74 -2.44
C LEU A 13 -12.00 -26.04 -1.27
N ALA A 14 -12.47 -26.24 -0.05
CA ALA A 14 -12.19 -25.37 1.08
C ALA A 14 -11.06 -25.84 2.02
N ILE A 15 -10.16 -26.71 1.59
CA ILE A 15 -9.17 -27.32 2.51
C ILE A 15 -7.92 -26.46 2.78
N LEU A 16 -7.71 -25.33 2.12
CA LEU A 16 -6.48 -24.51 2.30
C LEU A 16 -6.72 -23.00 2.31
N LEU A 17 -7.57 -22.51 3.21
CA LEU A 17 -7.45 -21.13 3.64
C LEU A 17 -6.64 -21.07 4.92
N THR A 18 -5.33 -21.25 4.79
CA THR A 18 -4.40 -20.70 5.78
C THR A 18 -4.63 -19.19 5.80
N ALA A 19 -4.86 -18.65 6.99
CA ALA A 19 -4.99 -17.23 7.19
C ALA A 19 -3.79 -16.52 6.55
N VAL A 20 -3.98 -15.96 5.37
CA VAL A 20 -3.03 -15.05 4.76
C VAL A 20 -3.09 -13.81 5.64
N CYS A 21 -2.20 -13.72 6.63
CA CYS A 21 -1.94 -12.47 7.30
C CYS A 21 -1.27 -11.56 6.27
N MET A 22 -2.07 -10.81 5.54
CA MET A 22 -1.57 -9.76 4.69
C MET A 22 -1.11 -8.62 5.61
N THR A 23 0.19 -8.49 5.72
CA THR A 23 0.81 -7.30 6.29
C THR A 23 1.17 -6.43 5.10
N GLY A 24 0.45 -5.32 4.98
CA GLY A 24 0.60 -4.41 3.85
C GLY A 24 1.98 -3.79 3.78
N CYS A 25 2.38 -3.38 2.60
CA CYS A 25 3.43 -2.41 2.37
C CYS A 25 3.14 -1.15 3.20
N LEU A 26 4.19 -0.47 3.64
CA LEU A 26 4.10 0.75 4.45
C LEU A 26 3.22 1.81 3.76
N PRO A 27 2.13 2.27 4.37
CA PRO A 27 1.36 3.35 3.78
C PRO A 27 2.14 4.65 3.90
N GLN A 28 2.49 5.24 2.76
CA GLN A 28 2.97 6.61 2.72
C GLN A 28 1.79 7.55 3.00
N ILE A 29 1.87 8.32 4.06
CA ILE A 29 0.80 9.23 4.51
C ILE A 29 1.10 10.64 3.99
N PHE A 30 0.18 11.20 3.22
CA PHE A 30 0.25 12.55 2.64
C PHE A 30 -0.30 13.62 3.58
N ARG A 31 0.43 14.76 3.79
CA ARG A 31 -0.10 15.93 4.54
C ARG A 31 0.61 17.27 4.25
N PRO A 32 -0.11 18.35 3.91
CA PRO A 32 0.40 19.66 3.55
C PRO A 32 0.42 20.79 4.63
N SER A 33 1.31 21.79 4.54
CA SER A 33 1.34 23.00 5.35
C SER A 33 1.55 24.33 4.57
N GLU A 34 1.14 25.42 5.19
CA GLU A 34 0.91 26.73 4.59
C GLU A 34 2.17 27.52 4.24
N ASN A 35 2.06 28.29 3.16
CA ASN A 35 2.50 29.68 3.16
C ASN A 35 1.68 30.51 2.16
N SER A 36 1.10 31.56 2.71
CA SER A 36 0.20 32.50 2.04
C SER A 36 0.94 33.58 1.26
N HIS A 37 0.56 33.82 0.01
CA HIS A 37 0.64 35.16 -0.55
C HIS A 37 -0.56 35.45 -1.48
N SER A 38 -1.30 36.46 -1.09
CA SER A 38 -2.43 37.04 -1.80
C SER A 38 -1.97 37.93 -2.96
N SER A 39 -2.56 37.78 -4.14
CA SER A 39 -2.65 38.88 -5.10
C SER A 39 -4.01 38.85 -5.78
N GLN A 40 -4.74 39.95 -5.54
CA GLN A 40 -5.97 40.30 -6.23
C GLN A 40 -5.68 40.65 -7.68
N ASN A 41 -6.52 40.22 -8.61
CA ASN A 41 -6.72 40.96 -9.84
C ASN A 41 -8.17 40.93 -10.32
N SER A 42 -8.60 42.10 -10.63
CA SER A 42 -9.95 42.52 -11.05
C SER A 42 -10.18 42.26 -12.55
N SER A 43 -11.39 41.82 -12.86
CA SER A 43 -11.97 41.70 -14.20
C SER A 43 -12.22 43.04 -14.88
N GLN A 44 -11.96 43.11 -16.18
CA GLN A 44 -12.73 43.99 -17.09
C GLN A 44 -12.86 43.33 -18.47
N THR A 45 -14.09 43.21 -18.91
CA THR A 45 -14.52 42.81 -20.25
C THR A 45 -14.52 43.99 -21.20
N ALA A 46 -14.03 43.80 -22.43
CA ALA A 46 -14.43 44.63 -23.59
C ALA A 46 -14.31 43.84 -24.88
N SER A 47 -15.41 43.77 -25.62
CA SER A 47 -15.54 43.21 -26.95
C SER A 47 -15.13 44.18 -28.03
N THR A 48 -14.37 43.76 -29.06
CA THR A 48 -14.38 44.40 -30.41
C THR A 48 -13.92 43.44 -31.51
N LEU A 49 -14.42 43.68 -32.68
CA LEU A 49 -14.52 42.94 -33.91
C LEU A 49 -13.19 42.70 -34.71
N ASP A 50 -13.23 41.63 -35.48
CA ASP A 50 -12.29 41.01 -36.40
C ASP A 50 -11.43 41.87 -37.30
N SER A 51 -10.10 41.50 -37.35
CA SER A 51 -9.16 41.69 -38.48
C SER A 51 -8.22 40.50 -38.54
N PRO A 52 -7.66 40.07 -39.68
CA PRO A 52 -6.76 38.93 -39.79
C PRO A 52 -5.46 39.02 -38.97
N GLU A 53 -5.05 40.21 -38.55
CA GLU A 53 -3.96 40.47 -37.62
C GLU A 53 -4.36 40.12 -36.14
N SER A 54 -5.66 40.05 -35.85
CA SER A 54 -6.12 39.68 -34.52
C SER A 54 -5.96 38.18 -34.25
N SER A 55 -6.16 37.33 -35.23
CA SER A 55 -6.05 35.89 -35.08
C SER A 55 -4.63 35.44 -34.74
N SER A 56 -3.60 35.99 -35.37
CA SER A 56 -2.21 35.63 -35.03
C SER A 56 -1.81 36.08 -33.63
N ARG A 57 -2.24 37.28 -33.21
CA ARG A 57 -2.01 37.78 -31.84
C ARG A 57 -2.81 37.00 -30.79
N GLU A 58 -4.01 36.56 -31.10
CA GLU A 58 -4.82 35.72 -30.21
C GLU A 58 -4.18 34.31 -30.05
N TYR A 59 -3.61 33.72 -31.13
CA TYR A 59 -2.87 32.47 -31.05
C TYR A 59 -1.56 32.64 -30.28
N GLU A 60 -0.78 33.69 -30.52
CA GLU A 60 0.44 33.98 -29.76
C GLU A 60 0.13 34.21 -28.27
N GLN A 61 -0.93 34.96 -27.93
CA GLN A 61 -1.36 35.19 -26.56
C GLN A 61 -1.86 33.90 -25.88
N TYR A 62 -2.57 33.02 -26.61
CA TYR A 62 -3.00 31.72 -26.12
C TYR A 62 -1.80 30.80 -25.81
N ASP A 63 -0.81 30.77 -26.71
CA ASP A 63 0.40 29.97 -26.50
C ASP A 63 1.25 30.49 -25.33
N GLU A 64 1.37 31.79 -25.16
CA GLU A 64 2.03 32.41 -24.00
C GLU A 64 1.29 32.06 -22.68
N GLN A 65 -0.03 32.14 -22.69
CA GLN A 65 -0.85 31.78 -21.53
C GLN A 65 -0.72 30.29 -21.17
N LYS A 66 -0.72 29.43 -22.20
CA LYS A 66 -0.53 27.99 -22.02
C LYS A 66 0.83 27.67 -21.39
N LEU A 67 1.91 28.27 -21.90
CA LEU A 67 3.26 28.07 -21.35
C LEU A 67 3.37 28.59 -19.91
N ALA A 68 2.74 29.72 -19.59
CA ALA A 68 2.73 30.29 -18.25
C ALA A 68 1.99 29.36 -17.26
N GLU A 69 0.82 28.82 -17.69
CA GLU A 69 0.02 27.90 -16.87
C GLU A 69 0.77 26.59 -16.60
N GLN A 70 1.39 26.02 -17.63
CA GLN A 70 2.19 24.79 -17.51
C GLN A 70 3.39 24.98 -16.60
N LYS A 71 4.09 26.11 -16.72
CA LYS A 71 5.20 26.44 -15.83
C LYS A 71 4.74 26.60 -14.39
N HIS A 72 3.63 27.33 -14.16
CA HIS A 72 3.07 27.51 -12.83
C HIS A 72 2.64 26.18 -12.21
N PHE A 73 2.04 25.28 -12.99
CA PHE A 73 1.68 23.95 -12.52
C PHE A 73 2.92 23.16 -12.08
N SER A 74 3.99 23.16 -12.87
CA SER A 74 5.25 22.49 -12.52
C SER A 74 5.89 23.08 -11.25
N GLU A 75 5.79 24.39 -11.04
CA GLU A 75 6.26 25.03 -9.81
C GLU A 75 5.45 24.54 -8.59
N VAL A 76 4.12 24.44 -8.71
CA VAL A 76 3.25 23.90 -7.65
C VAL A 76 3.53 22.41 -7.39
N GLU A 77 3.75 21.58 -8.43
CA GLU A 77 4.15 20.19 -8.26
C GLU A 77 5.46 20.05 -7.46
N ASP A 78 6.46 20.86 -7.80
CA ASP A 78 7.77 20.83 -7.12
C ASP A 78 7.65 21.30 -5.65
N GLU A 79 6.84 22.33 -5.39
CA GLU A 79 6.57 22.78 -4.02
C GLU A 79 5.86 21.71 -3.18
N LEU A 80 4.85 21.06 -3.74
CA LEU A 80 4.12 19.97 -3.07
C LEU A 80 5.04 18.77 -2.81
N PHE A 81 5.88 18.42 -3.79
CA PHE A 81 6.85 17.35 -3.62
C PHE A 81 7.83 17.64 -2.48
N LYS A 82 8.50 18.81 -2.51
CA LYS A 82 9.49 19.19 -1.48
C LYS A 82 8.86 19.26 -0.11
N TRP A 83 7.65 19.79 -0.08
CA TRP A 83 6.92 19.92 1.16
C TRP A 83 6.54 18.55 1.75
N GLU A 84 6.06 17.59 0.96
CA GLU A 84 5.74 16.25 1.43
C GLU A 84 7.01 15.47 1.80
N ALA A 85 7.99 15.44 0.91
CA ALA A 85 9.23 14.71 1.12
C ALA A 85 10.01 15.19 2.36
N SER A 86 9.95 16.49 2.70
CA SER A 86 10.62 17.06 3.89
C SER A 86 9.82 16.89 5.19
N ARG A 87 8.71 16.18 5.20
CA ARG A 87 7.81 16.07 6.34
C ARG A 87 8.47 15.46 7.57
N SER A 88 9.17 14.35 7.40
CA SER A 88 9.98 13.76 8.46
C SER A 88 11.34 13.31 7.96
N LEU A 89 12.31 13.23 8.87
CA LEU A 89 13.65 12.74 8.55
C LEU A 89 13.62 11.27 8.15
N LEU A 90 12.79 10.47 8.84
CA LEU A 90 12.65 9.06 8.55
C LEU A 90 12.11 8.85 7.13
N ASP A 91 11.01 9.52 6.78
CA ASP A 91 10.39 9.40 5.46
C ASP A 91 11.31 9.94 4.36
N LEU A 92 11.93 11.11 4.57
CA LEU A 92 12.84 11.74 3.62
C LEU A 92 13.99 10.81 3.23
N HIS A 93 14.55 10.12 4.22
CA HIS A 93 15.69 9.24 4.00
C HIS A 93 15.36 7.98 3.16
N PHE A 94 14.13 7.46 3.28
CA PHE A 94 13.65 6.38 2.44
C PHE A 94 13.21 6.87 1.06
N LEU A 95 12.72 8.11 0.95
CA LEU A 95 12.27 8.68 -0.32
C LEU A 95 13.41 9.10 -1.23
N LEU A 96 14.48 9.65 -0.65
CA LEU A 96 15.59 10.24 -1.39
C LEU A 96 16.95 9.83 -0.79
N ARG A 97 17.81 9.31 -1.66
CA ARG A 97 19.21 9.07 -1.30
C ARG A 97 19.99 10.37 -1.16
N ASN A 98 19.70 11.36 -2.02
CA ASN A 98 20.36 12.66 -2.06
C ASN A 98 19.33 13.82 -2.00
N PRO A 99 18.74 14.12 -0.84
CA PRO A 99 17.73 15.16 -0.72
C PRO A 99 18.17 16.55 -1.19
N SER A 100 19.47 16.88 -1.04
CA SER A 100 20.02 18.16 -1.49
C SER A 100 19.94 18.37 -3.01
N ASP A 101 20.01 17.29 -3.81
CA ASP A 101 19.88 17.37 -5.27
C ASP A 101 18.46 17.76 -5.67
N ALA A 102 17.47 17.42 -4.84
CA ALA A 102 16.08 17.85 -4.99
C ALA A 102 15.81 19.23 -4.36
N GLY A 103 16.80 19.91 -3.82
CA GLY A 103 16.67 21.19 -3.12
C GLY A 103 15.99 21.10 -1.76
N ILE A 104 16.16 19.97 -1.06
CA ILE A 104 15.67 19.73 0.30
C ILE A 104 16.87 19.66 1.24
N ASP A 105 17.07 20.73 2.02
CA ASP A 105 18.22 20.86 2.93
C ASP A 105 17.99 20.17 4.29
N SER A 106 16.74 20.00 4.72
CA SER A 106 16.41 19.38 6.00
C SER A 106 14.96 18.93 6.06
N ALA A 107 14.68 17.92 6.86
CA ALA A 107 13.32 17.54 7.25
C ALA A 107 12.76 18.48 8.33
N ARG A 108 11.43 18.61 8.38
CA ARG A 108 10.71 19.46 9.35
C ARG A 108 10.61 18.83 10.74
N HIS A 109 10.52 17.51 10.80
CA HIS A 109 10.41 16.71 12.02
C HIS A 109 11.34 15.49 11.92
N LEU A 110 11.63 14.83 13.03
CA LEU A 110 12.32 13.54 13.01
C LEU A 110 11.37 12.41 12.59
N TYR A 111 10.19 12.39 13.20
CA TYR A 111 9.08 11.50 12.85
C TYR A 111 7.87 12.32 12.40
N ALA A 112 7.03 11.75 11.56
CA ALA A 112 5.78 12.39 11.18
C ALA A 112 4.88 12.58 12.42
N PRO A 113 4.49 13.81 12.79
CA PRO A 113 3.81 14.07 14.05
C PRO A 113 2.42 13.44 14.11
N VAL A 114 2.05 12.92 15.28
CA VAL A 114 0.75 12.30 15.55
C VAL A 114 0.05 13.09 16.66
N SER A 115 -0.82 14.03 16.28
CA SER A 115 -1.64 14.77 17.24
C SER A 115 -2.95 15.25 16.60
N LEU A 116 -3.97 15.47 17.43
CA LEU A 116 -5.25 16.02 16.93
C LEU A 116 -5.09 17.43 16.32
N SER A 117 -4.16 18.23 16.85
CA SER A 117 -3.86 19.56 16.31
C SER A 117 -3.27 19.48 14.91
N GLU A 118 -2.32 18.58 14.73
CA GLU A 118 -1.70 18.31 13.42
C GLU A 118 -2.74 17.81 12.41
N LEU A 119 -3.57 16.85 12.80
CA LEU A 119 -4.63 16.32 11.94
C LEU A 119 -5.62 17.39 11.48
N LYS A 120 -5.94 18.36 12.37
CA LYS A 120 -6.78 19.50 12.01
C LYS A 120 -6.05 20.52 11.12
N GLN A 121 -4.76 20.73 11.36
CA GLN A 121 -3.95 21.59 10.49
C GLN A 121 -3.92 21.03 9.06
N ASN A 122 -3.66 19.73 8.92
CA ASN A 122 -3.66 19.05 7.62
C ASN A 122 -4.98 19.19 6.85
N ARG A 123 -6.13 19.25 7.53
CA ARG A 123 -7.39 19.55 6.86
C ARG A 123 -7.40 20.95 6.26
N THR A 124 -6.95 21.96 7.02
CA THR A 124 -6.85 23.35 6.54
C THR A 124 -5.92 23.44 5.33
N ASP A 125 -4.79 22.74 5.40
CA ASP A 125 -3.81 22.70 4.33
C ASP A 125 -4.40 22.05 3.07
N ARG A 126 -5.13 20.93 3.20
CA ARG A 126 -5.85 20.30 2.08
C ARG A 126 -6.84 21.24 1.41
N GLU A 127 -7.57 22.04 2.19
CA GLU A 127 -8.48 23.06 1.66
C GLU A 127 -7.72 24.07 0.79
N THR A 128 -6.57 24.57 1.26
CA THR A 128 -5.72 25.53 0.53
C THR A 128 -5.14 24.91 -0.76
N ILE A 129 -4.64 23.68 -0.69
CA ILE A 129 -4.12 22.98 -1.87
C ILE A 129 -5.24 22.74 -2.88
N LYS A 130 -6.41 22.32 -2.41
CA LYS A 130 -7.57 22.13 -3.28
C LYS A 130 -7.94 23.42 -4.02
N GLU A 131 -7.98 24.55 -3.34
CA GLU A 131 -8.24 25.86 -3.96
C GLU A 131 -7.18 26.18 -5.03
N THR A 132 -5.90 25.92 -4.74
CA THR A 132 -4.80 26.11 -5.68
C THR A 132 -4.97 25.22 -6.92
N LEU A 133 -5.22 23.93 -6.74
CA LEU A 133 -5.40 22.97 -7.84
C LEU A 133 -6.66 23.26 -8.66
N ASP A 134 -7.74 23.70 -8.03
CA ASP A 134 -8.99 24.06 -8.72
C ASP A 134 -8.87 25.36 -9.54
N SER A 135 -7.82 26.16 -9.32
CA SER A 135 -7.56 27.38 -10.10
C SER A 135 -6.97 27.09 -11.49
N PHE A 136 -6.37 25.94 -11.70
CA PHE A 136 -5.78 25.57 -12.99
C PHE A 136 -6.82 25.26 -14.06
N SER A 137 -6.51 25.67 -15.30
CA SER A 137 -7.34 25.38 -16.47
C SER A 137 -6.84 24.12 -17.19
N PRO A 138 -7.53 22.97 -17.09
CA PRO A 138 -7.02 21.71 -17.66
C PRO A 138 -6.73 21.76 -19.17
N SER A 139 -7.41 22.66 -19.92
CA SER A 139 -7.18 22.84 -21.36
C SER A 139 -5.84 23.48 -21.69
N LEU A 140 -5.18 24.13 -20.75
CA LEU A 140 -3.88 24.78 -20.91
C LEU A 140 -2.72 23.88 -20.46
N LEU A 141 -2.97 22.80 -19.74
CA LEU A 141 -1.97 21.86 -19.23
C LEU A 141 -1.55 20.84 -20.30
N THR A 142 -0.39 20.23 -20.10
CA THR A 142 0.00 19.03 -20.86
C THR A 142 -0.89 17.86 -20.47
N ASP A 143 -0.88 16.76 -21.23
CA ASP A 143 -1.69 15.59 -20.89
C ASP A 143 -1.21 14.92 -19.59
N GLU A 144 0.09 14.93 -19.32
CA GLU A 144 0.68 14.45 -18.06
C GLU A 144 0.29 15.33 -16.88
N GLN A 145 0.35 16.65 -17.03
CA GLN A 145 -0.08 17.59 -15.99
C GLN A 145 -1.59 17.50 -15.71
N LYS A 146 -2.42 17.28 -16.74
CA LYS A 146 -3.86 17.02 -16.56
C LYS A 146 -4.09 15.75 -15.74
N LEU A 147 -3.36 14.68 -16.05
CA LEU A 147 -3.44 13.43 -15.31
C LEU A 147 -3.05 13.67 -13.85
N THR A 148 -1.92 14.32 -13.60
CA THR A 148 -1.46 14.67 -12.24
C THR A 148 -2.50 15.51 -11.50
N LEU A 149 -3.04 16.55 -12.15
CA LEU A 149 -4.10 17.38 -11.55
C LEU A 149 -5.33 16.55 -11.14
N GLN A 150 -5.80 15.66 -12.00
CA GLN A 150 -6.95 14.80 -11.73
C GLN A 150 -6.68 13.81 -10.59
N ILE A 151 -5.48 13.24 -10.54
CA ILE A 151 -5.06 12.36 -9.45
C ILE A 151 -5.06 13.10 -8.11
N LEU A 152 -4.45 14.29 -8.06
CA LEU A 152 -4.40 15.11 -6.85
C LEU A 152 -5.80 15.55 -6.40
N GLN A 153 -6.67 15.95 -7.35
CA GLN A 153 -8.06 16.31 -7.04
C GLN A 153 -8.87 15.13 -6.53
N SER A 154 -8.67 13.92 -7.09
CA SER A 154 -9.32 12.70 -6.60
C SER A 154 -8.82 12.34 -5.20
N PHE A 155 -7.51 12.37 -4.98
CA PHE A 155 -6.90 12.15 -3.67
C PHE A 155 -7.49 13.10 -2.61
N LEU A 156 -7.45 14.41 -2.86
CA LEU A 156 -7.97 15.41 -1.91
C LEU A 156 -9.48 15.24 -1.63
N ARG A 157 -10.25 14.84 -2.64
CA ARG A 157 -11.67 14.54 -2.46
C ARG A 157 -11.88 13.36 -1.51
N THR A 158 -11.10 12.29 -1.68
CA THR A 158 -11.14 11.11 -0.80
C THR A 158 -10.71 11.47 0.62
N GLU A 159 -9.59 12.17 0.78
CA GLU A 159 -9.12 12.61 2.09
C GLU A 159 -10.12 13.50 2.84
N SER A 160 -10.87 14.33 2.12
CA SER A 160 -11.91 15.18 2.72
C SER A 160 -13.10 14.41 3.30
N MET A 161 -13.28 13.12 2.96
CA MET A 161 -14.30 12.27 3.58
C MET A 161 -14.04 12.05 5.08
N SER A 162 -12.78 12.12 5.51
CA SER A 162 -12.34 12.00 6.91
C SER A 162 -12.52 13.28 7.74
N ASP A 163 -12.91 14.40 7.13
CA ASP A 163 -13.02 15.69 7.81
C ASP A 163 -14.01 15.65 8.99
N GLY A 164 -13.53 16.07 10.15
CA GLY A 164 -14.26 15.99 11.42
C GLY A 164 -14.23 14.62 12.09
N LEU A 165 -13.46 13.67 11.55
CA LEU A 165 -13.26 12.32 12.09
C LEU A 165 -11.78 12.05 12.47
N GLU A 166 -11.01 13.10 12.73
CA GLU A 166 -9.55 13.02 12.95
C GLU A 166 -9.17 12.07 14.11
N LEU A 167 -10.00 11.98 15.15
CA LEU A 167 -9.78 11.05 16.27
C LEU A 167 -10.02 9.57 15.94
N TYR A 168 -10.54 9.26 14.75
CA TYR A 168 -10.71 7.86 14.30
C TYR A 168 -9.41 7.29 13.73
N ALA A 169 -8.39 8.11 13.47
CA ALA A 169 -7.09 7.63 13.02
C ALA A 169 -6.53 6.57 13.99
N GLN A 170 -5.89 5.56 13.42
CA GLN A 170 -5.36 4.41 14.15
C GLN A 170 -3.83 4.34 14.00
N PRO A 171 -3.07 5.16 14.76
CA PRO A 171 -1.61 5.11 14.71
C PRO A 171 -1.04 3.81 15.27
N LEU A 172 -1.77 3.16 16.16
CA LEU A 172 -1.41 1.87 16.73
C LEU A 172 -2.37 0.77 16.25
N ALA A 173 -1.82 -0.35 15.83
CA ALA A 173 -2.55 -1.56 15.47
C ALA A 173 -1.64 -2.79 15.72
N PRO A 174 -2.19 -3.98 15.97
CA PRO A 174 -1.37 -5.14 16.36
C PRO A 174 -0.25 -5.50 15.40
N THR A 175 -0.46 -5.34 14.09
CA THR A 175 0.49 -5.73 13.03
C THR A 175 1.01 -4.57 12.18
N ILE A 176 0.16 -3.61 11.82
CA ILE A 176 0.50 -2.50 10.92
C ILE A 176 0.64 -1.16 11.64
N GLY A 177 0.57 -1.15 12.98
CA GLY A 177 0.75 0.07 13.77
C GLY A 177 2.19 0.56 13.79
N ILE A 178 2.36 1.85 14.09
CA ILE A 178 3.69 2.49 14.18
C ILE A 178 4.63 1.72 15.09
N GLN A 179 4.14 1.21 16.24
CA GLN A 179 4.94 0.44 17.18
C GLN A 179 5.48 -0.88 16.61
N ALA A 180 4.78 -1.47 15.64
CA ALA A 180 5.21 -2.71 15.00
C ALA A 180 6.19 -2.44 13.85
N GLN A 181 5.97 -1.37 13.10
CA GLN A 181 6.73 -1.07 11.89
C GLN A 181 8.01 -0.28 12.13
N LEU A 182 8.01 0.62 13.12
CA LEU A 182 9.15 1.52 13.36
C LEU A 182 10.46 0.79 13.67
N PRO A 183 10.52 -0.31 14.46
CA PRO A 183 11.76 -1.07 14.65
C PRO A 183 12.31 -1.65 13.35
N VAL A 184 11.43 -2.07 12.45
CA VAL A 184 11.81 -2.59 11.14
C VAL A 184 12.43 -1.49 10.28
N LEU A 185 11.76 -0.33 10.20
CA LEU A 185 12.30 0.83 9.48
C LEU A 185 13.66 1.27 10.03
N LEU A 186 13.82 1.28 11.35
CA LEU A 186 15.11 1.61 11.96
C LEU A 186 16.19 0.56 11.65
N CYS A 187 15.84 -0.72 11.52
CA CYS A 187 16.76 -1.77 11.09
C CYS A 187 17.15 -1.66 9.62
N GLU A 188 16.23 -1.20 8.79
CA GLU A 188 16.45 -1.07 7.35
C GLU A 188 16.90 0.34 6.94
N TYR A 189 17.02 1.29 7.89
CA TYR A 189 17.46 2.66 7.64
C TYR A 189 18.85 2.67 6.97
N PRO A 190 18.99 3.01 5.66
CA PRO A 190 20.24 2.87 4.93
C PRO A 190 21.35 3.79 5.47
N PHE A 191 22.59 3.28 5.52
CA PHE A 191 23.76 4.09 5.88
C PHE A 191 24.64 4.31 4.65
N TYR A 192 24.45 5.43 3.97
CA TYR A 192 25.31 5.85 2.85
C TYR A 192 26.51 6.65 3.31
N SER A 193 26.42 7.30 4.47
CA SER A 193 27.40 8.23 5.00
C SER A 193 27.44 8.25 6.53
N ARG A 194 28.43 8.96 7.08
CA ARG A 194 28.48 9.28 8.53
C ARG A 194 27.21 10.00 9.01
N GLU A 195 26.70 10.93 8.21
CA GLU A 195 25.55 11.74 8.59
C GLU A 195 24.30 10.87 8.80
N ASP A 196 24.12 9.81 8.02
CA ASP A 196 23.00 8.89 8.16
C ASP A 196 23.06 8.14 9.49
N VAL A 197 24.25 7.74 9.94
CA VAL A 197 24.44 7.13 11.27
C VAL A 197 24.10 8.12 12.38
N GLU A 198 24.49 9.37 12.23
CA GLU A 198 24.17 10.44 13.20
C GLU A 198 22.67 10.77 13.20
N ASN A 199 22.02 10.74 12.05
CA ASN A 199 20.57 10.90 11.91
C ASN A 199 19.79 9.74 12.54
N TYR A 200 20.24 8.51 12.33
CA TYR A 200 19.69 7.33 13.00
C TYR A 200 19.76 7.47 14.54
N PHE A 201 20.85 7.98 15.08
CA PHE A 201 20.98 8.24 16.53
C PHE A 201 20.00 9.32 17.02
N LYS A 202 19.73 10.35 16.21
CA LYS A 202 18.70 11.35 16.54
C LYS A 202 17.32 10.71 16.59
N LEU A 203 17.00 9.83 15.62
CA LEU A 203 15.75 9.09 15.61
C LEU A 203 15.59 8.23 16.86
N LEU A 204 16.60 7.47 17.26
CA LEU A 204 16.55 6.69 18.51
C LEU A 204 16.33 7.57 19.74
N GLY A 205 17.05 8.70 19.84
CA GLY A 205 16.93 9.60 20.98
C GLY A 205 15.58 10.30 21.13
N GLU A 206 14.82 10.48 20.02
CA GLU A 206 13.51 11.14 20.02
C GLU A 206 12.34 10.15 20.21
N LEU A 207 12.61 8.85 20.21
CA LEU A 207 11.57 7.82 20.22
C LEU A 207 10.63 7.91 21.43
N GLY A 208 11.18 8.27 22.61
CA GLY A 208 10.39 8.44 23.83
C GLY A 208 9.37 9.58 23.73
N ASP A 209 9.77 10.73 23.20
CA ASP A 209 8.89 11.87 22.98
C ASP A 209 7.84 11.57 21.90
N TYR A 210 8.22 10.86 20.85
CA TYR A 210 7.32 10.43 19.80
C TYR A 210 6.21 9.48 20.31
N TYR A 211 6.57 8.48 21.10
CA TYR A 211 5.57 7.60 21.73
C TYR A 211 4.73 8.31 22.79
N GLY A 212 5.28 9.33 23.44
CA GLY A 212 4.52 10.22 24.32
C GLY A 212 3.40 10.97 23.58
N GLN A 213 3.67 11.44 22.35
CA GLN A 213 2.66 12.08 21.49
C GLN A 213 1.57 11.08 21.08
N ILE A 214 1.94 9.88 20.69
CA ILE A 214 0.99 8.81 20.32
C ILE A 214 0.11 8.45 21.52
N LEU A 215 0.69 8.29 22.72
CA LEU A 215 -0.08 8.03 23.95
C LEU A 215 -1.07 9.16 24.26
N ALA A 216 -0.66 10.41 24.12
CA ALA A 216 -1.56 11.54 24.32
C ALA A 216 -2.72 11.54 23.30
N PHE A 217 -2.50 11.07 22.08
CA PHE A 217 -3.55 10.89 21.09
C PHE A 217 -4.50 9.74 21.46
N GLU A 218 -3.97 8.58 21.86
CA GLU A 218 -4.79 7.44 22.32
C GLU A 218 -5.61 7.78 23.58
N GLN A 219 -5.08 8.60 24.50
CA GLN A 219 -5.84 9.12 25.64
C GLN A 219 -7.04 9.97 25.19
N GLN A 220 -6.87 10.84 24.18
CA GLN A 220 -7.99 11.62 23.63
C GLN A 220 -9.04 10.71 22.96
N LYS A 221 -8.61 9.63 22.29
CA LYS A 221 -9.52 8.61 21.73
C LYS A 221 -10.29 7.91 22.85
N ALA A 222 -9.63 7.53 23.93
CA ALA A 222 -10.28 6.91 25.09
C ALA A 222 -11.33 7.82 25.74
N GLU A 223 -11.01 9.12 25.94
CA GLU A 223 -11.94 10.13 26.43
C GLU A 223 -13.15 10.34 25.51
N ALA A 224 -12.94 10.24 24.20
CA ALA A 224 -13.98 10.35 23.17
C ALA A 224 -14.79 9.04 22.98
N GLY A 225 -14.43 7.93 23.64
CA GLY A 225 -15.06 6.61 23.47
C GLY A 225 -14.70 5.94 22.13
N LEU A 226 -13.53 6.26 21.56
CA LEU A 226 -13.02 5.76 20.29
C LEU A 226 -11.81 4.83 20.46
N MET A 227 -11.51 4.42 21.70
CA MET A 227 -10.42 3.48 21.97
C MET A 227 -10.71 2.11 21.35
N MET A 228 -9.69 1.47 20.82
CA MET A 228 -9.77 0.07 20.34
C MET A 228 -10.24 -0.87 21.46
N SER A 229 -10.74 -2.05 21.11
CA SER A 229 -11.15 -3.05 22.11
C SER A 229 -9.98 -3.44 23.03
N ASP A 230 -10.28 -3.88 24.24
CA ASP A 230 -9.24 -4.35 25.16
C ASP A 230 -8.47 -5.54 24.57
N ALA A 231 -9.11 -6.38 23.76
CA ALA A 231 -8.45 -7.49 23.07
C ALA A 231 -7.43 -7.00 22.02
N SER A 232 -7.80 -6.00 21.18
CA SER A 232 -6.87 -5.38 20.24
C SER A 232 -5.74 -4.65 20.96
N LEU A 233 -6.06 -3.94 22.05
CA LEU A 233 -5.09 -3.24 22.88
C LEU A 233 -4.07 -4.21 23.52
N GLU A 234 -4.51 -5.38 23.98
CA GLU A 234 -3.59 -6.41 24.49
C GLU A 234 -2.66 -6.95 23.41
N ARG A 235 -3.14 -7.12 22.17
CA ARG A 235 -2.29 -7.52 21.05
C ARG A 235 -1.26 -6.45 20.71
N VAL A 236 -1.61 -5.16 20.74
CA VAL A 236 -0.65 -4.05 20.59
C VAL A 236 0.40 -4.06 21.69
N ILE A 237 0.00 -4.21 22.96
CA ILE A 237 0.91 -4.31 24.10
C ILE A 237 1.86 -5.51 23.92
N SER A 238 1.33 -6.68 23.58
CA SER A 238 2.14 -7.88 23.35
C SER A 238 3.14 -7.71 22.19
N SER A 239 2.74 -7.00 21.13
CA SER A 239 3.65 -6.61 20.05
C SER A 239 4.81 -5.76 20.57
N CYS A 240 4.53 -4.76 21.42
CA CYS A 240 5.57 -3.94 22.07
C CYS A 240 6.49 -4.77 22.99
N GLU A 241 5.92 -5.65 23.80
CA GLU A 241 6.68 -6.53 24.70
C GLU A 241 7.63 -7.46 23.92
N GLY A 242 7.23 -7.90 22.73
CA GLY A 242 8.05 -8.72 21.84
C GLY A 242 9.41 -8.09 21.53
N TYR A 243 9.47 -6.77 21.42
CA TYR A 243 10.72 -6.05 21.17
C TYR A 243 11.64 -5.93 22.42
N LEU A 244 11.10 -6.16 23.62
CA LEU A 244 11.86 -6.10 24.88
C LEU A 244 12.36 -7.46 25.35
N LEU A 245 11.80 -8.56 24.85
CA LEU A 245 12.08 -9.93 25.34
C LEU A 245 13.36 -10.57 24.79
N VAL A 246 14.22 -9.83 24.11
CA VAL A 246 15.46 -10.37 23.50
C VAL A 246 16.70 -9.85 24.25
N PRO A 247 17.00 -10.29 25.50
CA PRO A 247 18.17 -9.85 26.23
C PRO A 247 19.45 -10.35 25.55
N GLY A 248 20.36 -9.43 25.20
CA GLY A 248 21.69 -9.75 24.71
C GLY A 248 21.78 -10.17 23.23
N ASN A 249 20.64 -10.25 22.52
CA ASN A 249 20.61 -10.52 21.09
C ASN A 249 19.60 -9.57 20.41
N ASN A 250 19.84 -8.29 20.53
CA ASN A 250 18.99 -7.27 19.91
C ASN A 250 19.33 -7.24 18.42
N PHE A 251 18.35 -7.69 17.59
CA PHE A 251 18.45 -7.69 16.13
C PHE A 251 18.83 -6.32 15.55
N MET A 252 18.51 -5.21 16.25
CA MET A 252 18.91 -3.86 15.88
C MET A 252 20.44 -3.65 16.03
N ILE A 253 21.11 -4.36 16.94
CA ILE A 253 22.58 -4.31 17.06
C ILE A 253 23.23 -4.97 15.85
N ASP A 254 22.75 -6.15 15.46
CA ASP A 254 23.32 -6.91 14.35
C ASP A 254 23.06 -6.19 13.01
N SER A 255 21.83 -5.69 12.79
CA SER A 255 21.50 -4.90 11.61
C SER A 255 22.32 -3.61 11.53
N PHE A 256 22.44 -2.86 12.65
CA PHE A 256 23.27 -1.66 12.71
C PHE A 256 24.74 -1.96 12.36
N ASN A 257 25.32 -2.99 12.97
CA ASN A 257 26.72 -3.37 12.75
C ASN A 257 26.98 -3.73 11.28
N SER A 258 26.07 -4.51 10.67
CA SER A 258 26.20 -4.90 9.26
C SER A 258 26.21 -3.68 8.34
N ARG A 259 25.23 -2.77 8.50
CA ARG A 259 25.14 -1.53 7.68
C ARG A 259 26.33 -0.59 7.90
N LEU A 260 26.82 -0.50 9.15
CA LEU A 260 27.99 0.34 9.49
C LEU A 260 29.26 -0.19 8.82
N ASP A 261 29.41 -1.52 8.68
CA ASP A 261 30.56 -2.13 8.03
C ASP A 261 30.64 -1.80 6.54
N ASP A 262 29.51 -1.55 5.88
CA ASP A 262 29.42 -1.17 4.47
C ASP A 262 29.89 0.27 4.20
N ILE A 263 30.02 1.13 5.23
CA ILE A 263 30.51 2.50 5.05
C ILE A 263 32.04 2.48 4.92
N GLY A 264 32.55 2.80 3.72
CA GLY A 264 33.97 2.76 3.40
C GLY A 264 34.81 3.89 4.01
N ASP A 265 34.20 5.05 4.30
CA ASP A 265 34.91 6.28 4.71
C ASP A 265 35.12 6.38 6.22
N LEU A 266 34.66 5.43 7.02
CA LEU A 266 34.85 5.40 8.47
C LEU A 266 36.02 4.54 8.86
N SER A 267 36.83 5.05 9.78
CA SER A 267 37.88 4.27 10.44
C SER A 267 37.29 3.24 11.41
N GLU A 268 38.03 2.17 11.71
CA GLU A 268 37.58 1.15 12.68
C GLU A 268 37.35 1.71 14.09
N ASP A 269 38.13 2.73 14.51
CA ASP A 269 37.90 3.38 15.80
C ASP A 269 36.59 4.17 15.83
N GLU A 270 36.20 4.81 14.72
CA GLU A 270 34.91 5.48 14.57
C GLU A 270 33.77 4.47 14.54
N LYS A 271 33.90 3.39 13.76
CA LYS A 271 32.90 2.30 13.72
C LYS A 271 32.70 1.71 15.13
N GLN A 272 33.78 1.47 15.86
CA GLN A 272 33.68 0.97 17.23
C GLN A 272 32.97 1.97 18.17
N THR A 273 33.22 3.27 18.02
CA THR A 273 32.53 4.33 18.78
C THR A 273 31.03 4.34 18.46
N PHE A 274 30.65 4.20 17.19
CA PHE A 274 29.26 4.16 16.78
C PHE A 274 28.54 2.89 17.25
N ARG A 275 29.21 1.72 17.21
CA ARG A 275 28.64 0.47 17.78
C ARG A 275 28.33 0.61 19.27
N GLN A 276 29.27 1.21 20.03
CA GLN A 276 29.04 1.45 21.45
C GLN A 276 27.88 2.43 21.67
N LYS A 277 27.85 3.54 20.93
CA LYS A 277 26.76 4.53 21.03
C LYS A 277 25.40 3.93 20.66
N ASN A 278 25.32 3.08 19.63
CA ASN A 278 24.11 2.38 19.29
C ASN A 278 23.60 1.51 20.45
N ALA A 279 24.48 0.70 21.03
CA ALA A 279 24.12 -0.15 22.17
C ALA A 279 23.62 0.68 23.38
N GLU A 280 24.29 1.81 23.68
CA GLU A 280 23.88 2.74 24.73
C GLU A 280 22.48 3.32 24.47
N LEU A 281 22.20 3.81 23.24
CA LEU A 281 20.90 4.39 22.89
C LEU A 281 19.77 3.35 22.87
N LEU A 282 20.05 2.13 22.45
CA LEU A 282 19.07 1.05 22.53
C LEU A 282 18.67 0.76 23.99
N GLU A 283 19.61 0.82 24.92
CA GLU A 283 19.34 0.60 26.34
C GLU A 283 18.72 1.83 27.03
N SER A 284 19.19 3.04 26.70
CA SER A 284 18.79 4.28 27.39
C SER A 284 17.54 4.94 26.80
N ASP A 285 17.22 4.72 25.52
CA ASP A 285 16.16 5.44 24.80
C ASP A 285 15.13 4.47 24.20
N PHE A 286 15.54 3.47 23.40
CA PHE A 286 14.61 2.55 22.72
C PHE A 286 13.81 1.70 23.72
N VAL A 287 14.47 1.00 24.63
CA VAL A 287 13.80 0.14 25.62
C VAL A 287 12.87 0.94 26.54
N PRO A 288 13.32 2.09 27.12
CA PRO A 288 12.42 2.93 27.92
C PRO A 288 11.24 3.52 27.15
N ALA A 289 11.42 3.86 25.87
CA ALA A 289 10.34 4.36 25.01
C ALA A 289 9.22 3.31 24.87
N TYR A 290 9.59 2.06 24.56
CA TYR A 290 8.63 0.96 24.50
C TYR A 290 7.99 0.65 25.85
N GLN A 291 8.76 0.69 26.94
CA GLN A 291 8.20 0.49 28.29
C GLN A 291 7.18 1.58 28.64
N THR A 292 7.46 2.84 28.27
CA THR A 292 6.54 3.98 28.46
C THR A 292 5.25 3.75 27.66
N LEU A 293 5.38 3.27 26.40
CA LEU A 293 4.21 2.94 25.57
C LEU A 293 3.37 1.82 26.21
N ILE A 294 4.00 0.73 26.64
CA ILE A 294 3.35 -0.40 27.31
C ILE A 294 2.62 0.04 28.59
N ASP A 295 3.28 0.82 29.44
CA ASP A 295 2.70 1.29 30.70
C ASP A 295 1.51 2.22 30.44
N GLY A 296 1.65 3.16 29.49
CA GLY A 296 0.59 4.08 29.10
C GLY A 296 -0.61 3.36 28.50
N LEU A 297 -0.41 2.41 27.59
CA LEU A 297 -1.49 1.61 27.00
C LEU A 297 -2.15 0.69 28.05
N THR A 298 -1.37 0.13 28.97
CA THR A 298 -1.90 -0.68 30.08
C THR A 298 -2.84 0.15 30.96
N ALA A 299 -2.53 1.42 31.18
CA ALA A 299 -3.39 2.32 31.94
C ALA A 299 -4.72 2.65 31.22
N LEU A 300 -4.81 2.45 29.91
CA LEU A 300 -6.01 2.65 29.10
C LEU A 300 -6.92 1.41 29.04
N LYS A 301 -6.50 0.24 29.56
CA LYS A 301 -7.35 -0.96 29.62
C LYS A 301 -8.67 -0.67 30.34
N GLY A 302 -9.76 -1.21 29.81
CA GLY A 302 -11.12 -0.98 30.28
C GLY A 302 -11.79 0.28 29.72
N THR A 303 -11.09 1.07 28.87
CA THR A 303 -11.71 2.21 28.18
C THR A 303 -12.25 1.83 26.80
N GLY A 304 -11.69 0.81 26.15
CA GLY A 304 -12.17 0.24 24.90
C GLY A 304 -13.46 -0.55 25.12
N LYS A 305 -14.56 -0.07 24.54
CA LYS A 305 -15.90 -0.68 24.72
C LYS A 305 -16.52 -1.19 23.42
N ASN A 306 -15.84 -0.97 22.32
CA ASN A 306 -16.31 -1.44 21.03
C ASN A 306 -15.68 -2.81 20.72
N GLU A 307 -16.48 -3.86 20.88
CA GLU A 307 -16.11 -5.24 20.52
C GLU A 307 -16.48 -5.58 19.07
N LYS A 308 -16.91 -4.60 18.29
CA LYS A 308 -17.29 -4.73 16.88
C LYS A 308 -16.24 -4.07 16.00
N GLY A 309 -16.40 -4.23 14.68
CA GLY A 309 -15.61 -3.46 13.71
C GLY A 309 -15.91 -1.95 13.76
N GLN A 310 -15.43 -1.22 12.78
CA GLN A 310 -15.53 0.25 12.72
C GLN A 310 -16.97 0.77 12.90
N CYS A 311 -17.98 0.10 12.36
CA CYS A 311 -19.39 0.49 12.51
C CYS A 311 -19.89 0.52 13.96
N GLY A 312 -19.17 -0.07 14.90
CA GLY A 312 -19.49 -0.02 16.33
C GLY A 312 -19.22 1.34 16.99
N TYR A 313 -18.43 2.20 16.35
CA TYR A 313 -18.20 3.58 16.81
C TYR A 313 -19.26 4.55 16.29
N PRO A 314 -19.57 5.66 17.02
CA PRO A 314 -20.33 6.78 16.46
C PRO A 314 -19.68 7.26 15.15
N ASN A 315 -20.45 7.40 14.06
CA ASN A 315 -19.92 7.71 12.72
C ASN A 315 -18.86 6.71 12.18
N GLY A 316 -18.65 5.57 12.82
CA GLY A 316 -17.62 4.61 12.43
C GLY A 316 -17.82 4.06 11.02
N ARG A 317 -19.10 3.85 10.59
CA ARG A 317 -19.40 3.48 9.20
C ARG A 317 -18.94 4.54 8.18
N ARG A 318 -19.11 5.84 8.48
CA ARG A 318 -18.64 6.93 7.62
C ARG A 318 -17.12 6.95 7.55
N TYR A 319 -16.45 6.71 8.68
CA TYR A 319 -14.98 6.62 8.69
C TYR A 319 -14.48 5.40 7.94
N TYR A 320 -15.14 4.25 8.08
CA TYR A 320 -14.81 3.05 7.32
C TYR A 320 -15.01 3.22 5.81
N GLU A 321 -16.05 3.93 5.40
CA GLU A 321 -16.24 4.27 3.98
C GLU A 321 -15.05 5.08 3.44
N TYR A 322 -14.56 6.07 4.21
CA TYR A 322 -13.31 6.76 3.91
C TYR A 322 -12.13 5.79 3.79
N GLN A 323 -11.95 4.89 4.79
CA GLN A 323 -10.86 3.91 4.76
C GLN A 323 -10.90 3.03 3.50
N VAL A 324 -12.08 2.56 3.10
CA VAL A 324 -12.24 1.78 1.87
C VAL A 324 -11.84 2.57 0.63
N PHE A 325 -12.36 3.78 0.45
CA PHE A 325 -12.02 4.58 -0.73
C PHE A 325 -10.54 4.99 -0.74
N SER A 326 -9.97 5.32 0.40
CA SER A 326 -8.56 5.66 0.53
C SER A 326 -7.65 4.45 0.26
N ALA A 327 -7.99 3.27 0.79
CA ALA A 327 -7.22 2.05 0.61
C ALA A 327 -7.32 1.49 -0.82
N THR A 328 -8.47 1.62 -1.48
CA THR A 328 -8.72 0.96 -2.76
C THR A 328 -8.60 1.88 -3.97
N GLY A 329 -8.88 3.17 -3.81
CA GLY A 329 -9.00 4.09 -4.95
C GLY A 329 -10.04 3.67 -5.97
N THR A 330 -11.04 2.88 -5.57
CA THR A 330 -11.97 2.18 -6.45
C THR A 330 -12.83 3.11 -7.31
N SER A 331 -13.22 2.63 -8.48
CA SER A 331 -14.18 3.30 -9.38
C SER A 331 -15.64 3.10 -8.96
N TYR A 332 -15.93 2.20 -8.03
CA TYR A 332 -17.30 1.94 -7.54
C TYR A 332 -17.81 3.11 -6.70
N SER A 333 -19.09 3.45 -6.88
CA SER A 333 -19.67 4.64 -6.26
C SER A 333 -20.18 4.42 -4.83
N SER A 334 -20.32 3.16 -4.40
CA SER A 334 -20.81 2.81 -3.07
C SER A 334 -20.25 1.47 -2.57
N LEU A 335 -20.22 1.30 -1.24
CA LEU A 335 -19.84 0.02 -0.63
C LEU A 335 -20.78 -1.13 -1.05
N SER A 336 -22.04 -0.85 -1.35
CA SER A 336 -23.00 -1.87 -1.80
C SER A 336 -22.69 -2.36 -3.21
N ASP A 337 -22.34 -1.45 -4.13
CA ASP A 337 -21.98 -1.82 -5.49
C ASP A 337 -20.66 -2.59 -5.50
N LEU A 338 -19.70 -2.14 -4.70
CA LEU A 338 -18.42 -2.82 -4.51
C LEU A 338 -18.61 -4.23 -3.96
N LEU A 339 -19.41 -4.40 -2.89
CA LEU A 339 -19.73 -5.70 -2.31
C LEU A 339 -20.33 -6.65 -3.34
N SER A 340 -21.31 -6.18 -4.12
CA SER A 340 -21.94 -6.99 -5.17
C SER A 340 -20.93 -7.43 -6.23
N ALA A 341 -20.01 -6.55 -6.63
CA ALA A 341 -18.97 -6.88 -7.61
C ALA A 341 -17.98 -7.93 -7.07
N ILE A 342 -17.60 -7.83 -5.78
CA ILE A 342 -16.75 -8.81 -5.12
C ILE A 342 -17.45 -10.18 -5.06
N GLU A 343 -18.72 -10.22 -4.64
CA GLU A 343 -19.50 -11.47 -4.59
C GLU A 343 -19.68 -12.14 -5.96
N ASP A 344 -19.86 -11.33 -7.02
CA ASP A 344 -19.95 -11.84 -8.39
C ASP A 344 -18.61 -12.44 -8.84
N SER A 345 -17.48 -11.79 -8.54
CA SER A 345 -16.14 -12.28 -8.86
C SER A 345 -15.79 -13.58 -8.11
N ILE A 346 -16.13 -13.67 -6.80
CA ILE A 346 -15.98 -14.92 -6.03
C ILE A 346 -16.77 -16.05 -6.72
N ARG A 347 -18.01 -15.76 -7.14
CA ARG A 347 -18.85 -16.74 -7.82
C ARG A 347 -18.25 -17.22 -9.14
N GLU A 348 -17.68 -16.32 -9.94
CA GLU A 348 -16.96 -16.66 -11.17
C GLU A 348 -15.78 -17.59 -10.89
N SER A 349 -14.93 -17.24 -9.94
CA SER A 349 -13.76 -18.05 -9.55
C SER A 349 -14.13 -19.46 -9.05
N LEU A 350 -15.20 -19.56 -8.24
CA LEU A 350 -15.72 -20.85 -7.77
C LEU A 350 -16.34 -21.68 -8.89
N LEU A 351 -17.01 -21.06 -9.85
CA LEU A 351 -17.54 -21.76 -11.03
C LEU A 351 -16.41 -22.31 -11.90
N GLU A 352 -15.39 -21.52 -12.17
CA GLU A 352 -14.21 -21.96 -12.91
C GLU A 352 -13.53 -23.16 -12.23
N SER A 353 -13.24 -23.06 -10.94
CA SER A 353 -12.69 -24.15 -10.14
C SER A 353 -13.53 -25.40 -10.21
N SER A 354 -14.84 -25.26 -10.11
CA SER A 354 -15.82 -26.33 -10.22
C SER A 354 -15.82 -27.02 -11.60
N GLU A 355 -15.70 -26.25 -12.66
CA GLU A 355 -15.66 -26.78 -14.03
C GLU A 355 -14.36 -27.54 -14.30
N ILE A 356 -13.23 -27.02 -13.80
CA ILE A 356 -11.93 -27.69 -13.88
C ILE A 356 -11.98 -29.04 -13.15
N LEU A 357 -12.41 -29.07 -11.89
CA LEU A 357 -12.46 -30.30 -11.09
C LEU A 357 -13.50 -31.32 -11.60
N LYS A 358 -14.59 -30.89 -12.23
CA LYS A 358 -15.51 -31.80 -12.91
C LYS A 358 -14.86 -32.51 -14.11
N ARG A 359 -14.03 -31.79 -14.86
CA ARG A 359 -13.34 -32.31 -16.04
C ARG A 359 -12.07 -33.09 -15.67
N ARG A 360 -11.38 -32.66 -14.63
CA ARG A 360 -10.07 -33.16 -14.18
C ARG A 360 -10.07 -33.43 -12.67
N PRO A 361 -10.87 -34.42 -12.18
CA PRO A 361 -10.97 -34.70 -10.74
C PRO A 361 -9.66 -35.15 -10.09
N GLU A 362 -8.73 -35.68 -10.88
CA GLU A 362 -7.38 -36.09 -10.42
C GLU A 362 -6.52 -34.90 -9.96
N LEU A 363 -6.83 -33.68 -10.38
CA LEU A 363 -6.09 -32.48 -9.96
C LEU A 363 -6.29 -32.12 -8.48
N GLN A 364 -7.32 -32.68 -7.82
CA GLN A 364 -7.58 -32.43 -6.40
C GLN A 364 -6.38 -32.77 -5.50
N GLU A 365 -5.69 -33.89 -5.77
CA GLU A 365 -4.52 -34.29 -5.00
C GLU A 365 -3.33 -33.35 -5.24
N SER A 366 -3.06 -32.99 -6.51
CA SER A 366 -2.00 -32.05 -6.87
C SER A 366 -2.27 -30.64 -6.41
N PHE A 367 -3.54 -30.24 -6.28
CA PHE A 367 -3.94 -28.95 -5.73
C PHE A 367 -3.57 -28.79 -4.26
N LEU A 368 -3.67 -29.85 -3.47
CA LEU A 368 -3.28 -29.83 -2.06
C LEU A 368 -1.76 -29.72 -1.86
N ASN A 369 -0.96 -30.20 -2.82
CA ASN A 369 0.49 -30.17 -2.76
C ASN A 369 1.07 -29.81 -4.13
N PRO A 370 0.97 -28.55 -4.57
CA PRO A 370 1.47 -28.14 -5.87
C PRO A 370 3.01 -28.18 -5.92
N GLU A 371 3.55 -28.81 -6.96
CA GLU A 371 4.99 -28.91 -7.16
C GLU A 371 5.46 -27.98 -8.27
N PHE A 372 5.98 -26.82 -7.90
CA PHE A 372 6.63 -25.90 -8.83
C PHE A 372 8.01 -26.42 -9.25
N ARG A 373 8.42 -26.07 -10.50
CA ARG A 373 9.72 -26.45 -11.06
C ARG A 373 10.87 -25.87 -10.23
N GLN A 374 10.80 -24.58 -9.91
CA GLN A 374 11.81 -23.88 -9.12
C GLN A 374 11.38 -23.78 -7.65
N LYS A 375 12.36 -23.87 -6.76
CA LYS A 375 12.17 -23.77 -5.30
C LYS A 375 13.10 -22.75 -4.65
N ASP A 376 14.03 -22.20 -5.41
CA ASP A 376 14.95 -21.15 -5.01
C ASP A 376 14.44 -19.80 -5.52
N ALA A 377 14.44 -18.79 -4.67
CA ALA A 377 13.86 -17.47 -4.98
C ALA A 377 14.53 -16.79 -6.17
N SER A 378 15.85 -16.86 -6.27
CA SER A 378 16.58 -16.26 -7.41
C SER A 378 16.30 -17.02 -8.71
N ALA A 379 16.21 -18.36 -8.66
CA ALA A 379 15.86 -19.16 -9.82
C ALA A 379 14.42 -18.92 -10.28
N ILE A 380 13.47 -18.73 -9.35
CA ILE A 380 12.09 -18.33 -9.64
C ILE A 380 12.06 -16.96 -10.32
N MET A 381 12.77 -15.98 -9.77
CA MET A 381 12.85 -14.63 -10.33
C MET A 381 13.33 -14.63 -11.78
N GLU A 382 14.41 -15.33 -12.07
CA GLU A 382 14.96 -15.41 -13.43
C GLU A 382 14.03 -16.19 -14.38
N GLU A 383 13.34 -17.24 -13.90
CA GLU A 383 12.36 -17.98 -14.69
C GLU A 383 11.18 -17.09 -15.09
N ILE A 384 10.59 -16.35 -14.15
CA ILE A 384 9.48 -15.44 -14.40
C ILE A 384 9.93 -14.31 -15.33
N LYS A 385 11.06 -13.66 -15.04
CA LYS A 385 11.62 -12.58 -15.85
C LYS A 385 11.79 -12.99 -17.32
N ALA A 386 12.30 -14.19 -17.57
CA ALA A 386 12.49 -14.69 -18.93
C ALA A 386 11.15 -14.90 -19.68
N GLN A 387 10.09 -15.31 -18.98
CA GLN A 387 8.79 -15.60 -19.57
C GLN A 387 7.92 -14.36 -19.78
N THR A 388 8.13 -13.30 -18.98
CA THR A 388 7.31 -12.08 -19.02
C THR A 388 7.71 -11.10 -20.12
N LEU A 389 8.85 -11.28 -20.79
CA LEU A 389 9.38 -10.37 -21.83
C LEU A 389 8.43 -10.06 -22.99
N GLN A 390 7.50 -10.97 -23.30
CA GLN A 390 6.54 -10.80 -24.40
C GLN A 390 5.28 -10.04 -24.00
N ASP A 391 4.96 -10.04 -22.71
CA ASP A 391 3.71 -9.54 -22.16
C ASP A 391 3.87 -8.24 -21.35
N PHE A 392 5.11 -7.85 -21.05
CA PHE A 392 5.42 -6.67 -20.25
C PHE A 392 6.49 -5.80 -20.89
N PRO A 393 6.42 -4.46 -20.77
CA PRO A 393 7.45 -3.54 -21.23
C PRO A 393 8.83 -3.85 -20.63
N ALA A 394 9.89 -3.56 -21.38
CA ALA A 394 11.25 -3.74 -20.88
C ALA A 394 11.57 -2.74 -19.75
N LEU A 395 12.25 -3.20 -18.71
CA LEU A 395 12.85 -2.33 -17.71
C LEU A 395 14.23 -1.82 -18.12
N PRO A 396 14.69 -0.68 -17.57
CA PRO A 396 16.11 -0.37 -17.56
C PRO A 396 16.89 -1.43 -16.78
N GLU A 397 18.21 -1.45 -16.92
CA GLU A 397 19.05 -2.31 -16.08
C GLU A 397 18.90 -1.88 -14.61
N CYS A 398 18.53 -2.82 -13.77
CA CYS A 398 18.47 -2.64 -12.32
C CYS A 398 19.00 -3.89 -11.62
N ASN A 399 19.64 -3.70 -10.49
CA ASN A 399 20.10 -4.77 -9.61
C ASN A 399 19.02 -5.09 -8.57
N TYR A 400 19.02 -6.31 -8.10
CA TYR A 400 18.20 -6.69 -6.95
C TYR A 400 18.97 -7.66 -6.05
N THR A 401 18.62 -7.64 -4.78
CA THR A 401 19.13 -8.58 -3.78
C THR A 401 17.95 -9.22 -3.08
N ILE A 402 17.96 -10.55 -2.94
CA ILE A 402 16.99 -11.27 -2.13
C ILE A 402 17.66 -11.56 -0.78
N ARG A 403 17.01 -11.16 0.30
CA ARG A 403 17.47 -11.31 1.68
C ARG A 403 16.45 -12.12 2.49
N GLU A 404 16.93 -12.74 3.55
CA GLU A 404 16.06 -13.39 4.53
C GLU A 404 15.68 -12.42 5.63
N VAL A 405 14.42 -12.47 6.07
CA VAL A 405 13.97 -11.72 7.25
C VAL A 405 14.75 -12.23 8.48
N PRO A 406 15.33 -11.33 9.29
CA PRO A 406 15.96 -11.74 10.54
C PRO A 406 15.01 -12.54 11.43
N LYS A 407 15.47 -13.65 11.98
CA LYS A 407 14.63 -14.59 12.74
C LYS A 407 13.83 -13.95 13.88
N ALA A 408 14.37 -12.90 14.49
CA ALA A 408 13.70 -12.14 15.54
C ALA A 408 12.47 -11.36 15.05
N LEU A 409 12.39 -11.07 13.75
CA LEU A 409 11.31 -10.32 13.11
C LEU A 409 10.31 -11.21 12.34
N GLU A 410 10.59 -12.51 12.18
CA GLU A 410 9.76 -13.42 11.40
C GLU A 410 8.28 -13.44 11.82
N LEU A 411 8.00 -13.29 13.11
CA LEU A 411 6.62 -13.30 13.63
C LEU A 411 5.89 -11.97 13.42
N SER A 412 6.63 -10.88 13.15
CA SER A 412 6.12 -9.52 13.04
C SER A 412 6.02 -9.03 11.60
N LEU A 413 6.63 -9.75 10.63
CA LEU A 413 6.70 -9.34 9.24
C LEU A 413 5.91 -10.27 8.33
N SER A 414 5.54 -9.74 7.16
CA SER A 414 4.89 -10.45 6.04
C SER A 414 5.71 -11.65 5.52
N PRO A 415 5.08 -12.54 4.74
CA PRO A 415 5.76 -13.69 4.14
C PRO A 415 6.89 -13.29 3.18
N ALA A 416 6.74 -12.17 2.52
CA ALA A 416 7.77 -11.50 1.75
C ALA A 416 7.45 -9.99 1.69
N PHE A 417 8.41 -9.16 1.32
CA PHE A 417 8.17 -7.75 0.99
C PHE A 417 9.30 -7.18 0.14
N TYR A 418 8.94 -6.30 -0.78
CA TYR A 418 9.87 -5.47 -1.51
C TYR A 418 10.10 -4.17 -0.73
N LEU A 419 11.35 -3.90 -0.38
CA LEU A 419 11.72 -2.60 0.19
C LEU A 419 11.84 -1.59 -0.96
N THR A 420 10.88 -0.68 -1.05
CA THR A 420 10.81 0.31 -2.13
C THR A 420 12.09 1.15 -2.15
N SER A 421 12.74 1.20 -3.31
CA SER A 421 13.95 1.98 -3.50
C SER A 421 13.65 3.49 -3.47
N ALA A 422 14.64 4.29 -3.09
CA ALA A 422 14.55 5.74 -3.20
C ALA A 422 14.27 6.16 -4.66
N ILE A 423 13.51 7.24 -4.86
CA ILE A 423 13.09 7.67 -6.21
C ILE A 423 14.26 8.15 -7.09
N ASP A 424 15.38 8.46 -6.47
CA ASP A 424 16.66 8.84 -7.09
C ASP A 424 17.71 7.71 -7.08
N ASP A 425 17.36 6.48 -6.64
CA ASP A 425 18.22 5.28 -6.66
C ASP A 425 17.42 4.02 -7.07
N ILE A 426 16.96 3.97 -8.31
CA ILE A 426 16.17 2.85 -8.84
C ILE A 426 17.01 1.60 -9.18
N GLU A 427 18.34 1.70 -9.07
CA GLU A 427 19.25 0.62 -9.44
C GLU A 427 19.39 -0.43 -8.32
N ASN A 428 19.14 -0.06 -7.05
CA ASN A 428 19.35 -0.91 -5.89
C ASN A 428 18.02 -1.32 -5.24
N ASN A 429 17.64 -2.56 -5.44
CA ASN A 429 16.36 -3.10 -4.99
C ASN A 429 16.56 -4.27 -4.05
N VAL A 430 15.74 -4.38 -2.99
CA VAL A 430 15.83 -5.46 -2.01
C VAL A 430 14.48 -6.12 -1.81
N ILE A 431 14.46 -7.45 -1.90
CA ILE A 431 13.29 -8.28 -1.56
C ILE A 431 13.64 -9.09 -0.32
N TYR A 432 12.77 -9.10 0.67
CA TYR A 432 12.89 -9.93 1.86
C TYR A 432 11.95 -11.11 1.79
N ILE A 433 12.42 -12.27 2.24
CA ILE A 433 11.63 -13.51 2.35
C ILE A 433 11.62 -13.95 3.82
N ASN A 434 10.44 -14.23 4.32
CA ASN A 434 10.21 -14.68 5.68
C ASN A 434 10.03 -16.21 5.70
N HIS A 435 10.90 -16.90 6.41
CA HIS A 435 10.89 -18.36 6.53
C HIS A 435 10.15 -18.87 7.77
N SER A 436 9.31 -18.07 8.39
CA SER A 436 8.47 -18.54 9.50
C SER A 436 7.58 -19.71 9.08
N ASP A 437 7.49 -20.73 9.92
CA ASP A 437 6.59 -21.88 9.73
C ASP A 437 5.13 -21.45 9.48
N ARG A 438 4.76 -20.29 9.97
CA ARG A 438 3.46 -19.62 9.75
C ARG A 438 3.13 -19.45 8.26
N TYR A 439 4.13 -19.28 7.41
CA TYR A 439 3.99 -19.05 5.97
C TYR A 439 4.37 -20.25 5.10
N ALA A 440 4.68 -21.41 5.71
CA ALA A 440 5.17 -22.59 5.01
C ALA A 440 4.20 -23.14 3.93
N SER A 441 2.92 -22.79 4.01
CA SER A 441 1.91 -23.18 3.02
C SER A 441 1.79 -22.23 1.83
N GLN A 442 2.43 -21.05 1.88
CA GLN A 442 2.37 -20.09 0.78
C GLN A 442 3.41 -20.43 -0.28
N PRO A 443 3.03 -20.55 -1.56
CA PRO A 443 3.98 -20.86 -2.62
C PRO A 443 4.99 -19.72 -2.79
N LEU A 444 6.28 -20.02 -2.66
CA LEU A 444 7.34 -19.04 -2.89
C LEU A 444 7.28 -18.46 -4.31
N TYR A 445 6.78 -19.22 -5.28
CA TYR A 445 6.64 -18.80 -6.66
C TYR A 445 5.72 -17.56 -6.80
N SER A 446 4.56 -17.60 -6.18
CA SER A 446 3.64 -16.45 -6.21
C SER A 446 4.16 -15.26 -5.41
N LEU A 447 4.81 -15.48 -4.27
CA LEU A 447 5.44 -14.41 -3.48
C LEU A 447 6.52 -13.67 -4.29
N ILE A 448 7.37 -14.39 -5.03
CA ILE A 448 8.39 -13.77 -5.88
C ILE A 448 7.76 -13.03 -7.08
N ALA A 449 6.65 -13.51 -7.63
CA ALA A 449 5.91 -12.79 -8.65
C ALA A 449 5.33 -11.49 -8.10
N HIS A 450 4.80 -11.50 -6.87
CA HIS A 450 4.21 -10.35 -6.18
C HIS A 450 5.26 -9.29 -5.86
N GLU A 451 6.37 -9.68 -5.19
CA GLU A 451 7.37 -8.74 -4.71
C GLU A 451 8.39 -8.31 -5.79
N GLY A 452 8.68 -9.21 -6.75
CA GLY A 452 9.73 -9.04 -7.74
C GLY A 452 9.21 -8.75 -9.14
N TYR A 453 9.27 -9.75 -10.02
CA TYR A 453 8.84 -9.69 -11.41
C TYR A 453 7.57 -10.52 -11.64
N PRO A 454 6.55 -9.91 -12.28
CA PRO A 454 6.41 -8.52 -12.66
C PRO A 454 5.67 -7.64 -11.63
N GLY A 455 5.82 -7.93 -10.32
CA GLY A 455 5.15 -7.27 -9.21
C GLY A 455 5.74 -5.93 -8.79
N HIS A 456 5.87 -5.71 -7.47
CA HIS A 456 6.22 -4.41 -6.88
C HIS A 456 7.55 -3.83 -7.38
N LEU A 457 8.63 -4.63 -7.37
CA LEU A 457 9.92 -4.17 -7.88
C LEU A 457 9.80 -3.71 -9.34
N TYR A 458 9.20 -4.54 -10.18
CA TYR A 458 9.03 -4.23 -11.59
C TYR A 458 8.20 -2.96 -11.80
N GLN A 459 7.05 -2.85 -11.14
CA GLN A 459 6.15 -1.70 -11.22
C GLN A 459 6.86 -0.40 -10.81
N THR A 460 7.57 -0.43 -9.68
CA THR A 460 8.29 0.73 -9.12
C THR A 460 9.40 1.18 -10.07
N VAL A 461 10.29 0.27 -10.48
CA VAL A 461 11.42 0.60 -11.36
C VAL A 461 10.93 1.11 -12.71
N TYR A 462 9.89 0.48 -13.29
CA TYR A 462 9.30 0.95 -14.54
C TYR A 462 8.79 2.38 -14.40
N PHE A 463 7.92 2.62 -13.44
CA PHE A 463 7.29 3.94 -13.27
C PHE A 463 8.31 5.03 -12.93
N HIS A 464 9.24 4.75 -12.02
CA HIS A 464 10.27 5.73 -11.65
C HIS A 464 11.23 6.05 -12.82
N SER A 465 11.47 5.11 -13.73
CA SER A 465 12.32 5.33 -14.91
C SER A 465 11.64 6.10 -16.02
N GLN A 466 10.31 6.05 -16.12
CA GLN A 466 9.54 6.68 -17.20
C GLN A 466 8.96 8.04 -16.81
N ASN A 467 8.72 8.29 -15.53
CA ASN A 467 8.04 9.50 -15.07
C ASN A 467 9.05 10.55 -14.58
N GLU A 468 8.92 11.79 -15.06
CA GLU A 468 9.77 12.92 -14.67
C GLU A 468 9.27 13.62 -13.40
N SER A 469 7.97 13.54 -13.06
CA SER A 469 7.41 14.19 -11.89
C SER A 469 7.81 13.47 -10.60
N SER A 470 8.63 14.09 -9.77
CA SER A 470 9.01 13.59 -8.46
C SER A 470 7.78 13.45 -7.53
N LEU A 471 6.80 14.34 -7.65
CA LEU A 471 5.56 14.25 -6.89
C LEU A 471 4.80 12.96 -7.23
N ARG A 472 4.67 12.63 -8.52
CA ARG A 472 4.00 11.39 -8.95
C ARG A 472 4.67 10.13 -8.43
N LYS A 473 5.99 10.12 -8.29
CA LYS A 473 6.76 8.98 -7.77
C LYS A 473 6.53 8.69 -6.29
N ILE A 474 6.15 9.72 -5.52
CA ILE A 474 5.88 9.57 -4.07
C ILE A 474 4.40 9.41 -3.73
N LEU A 475 3.49 9.61 -4.70
CA LEU A 475 2.07 9.34 -4.49
C LEU A 475 1.84 7.83 -4.30
N SER A 476 1.06 7.48 -3.30
CA SER A 476 0.71 6.08 -3.01
C SER A 476 -0.80 5.86 -3.05
N PHE A 477 -1.21 4.85 -3.82
CA PHE A 477 -2.58 4.35 -3.87
C PHE A 477 -2.53 2.84 -3.67
N PRO A 478 -2.72 2.34 -2.43
CA PRO A 478 -2.54 0.92 -2.12
C PRO A 478 -3.34 -0.02 -3.02
N GLY A 479 -4.59 0.34 -3.38
CA GLY A 479 -5.38 -0.44 -4.31
C GLY A 479 -4.75 -0.58 -5.70
N TYR A 480 -3.99 0.42 -6.16
CA TYR A 480 -3.25 0.30 -7.41
C TYR A 480 -2.00 -0.58 -7.24
N THR A 481 -1.20 -0.37 -6.21
CA THR A 481 0.06 -1.11 -6.01
C THR A 481 -0.15 -2.56 -5.60
N GLU A 482 -0.98 -2.81 -4.60
CA GLU A 482 -1.31 -4.16 -4.13
C GLU A 482 -2.19 -4.91 -5.14
N GLY A 483 -3.12 -4.18 -5.76
CA GLY A 483 -3.95 -4.73 -6.83
C GLY A 483 -3.14 -5.19 -8.03
N TRP A 484 -2.14 -4.41 -8.44
CA TRP A 484 -1.19 -4.81 -9.49
C TRP A 484 -0.42 -6.07 -9.10
N ALA A 485 0.19 -6.09 -7.92
CA ALA A 485 0.97 -7.22 -7.45
C ALA A 485 0.10 -8.49 -7.32
N THR A 486 -1.14 -8.37 -6.84
CA THR A 486 -2.11 -9.47 -6.80
C THR A 486 -2.52 -9.91 -8.22
N TYR A 487 -2.71 -8.99 -9.15
CA TYR A 487 -3.04 -9.29 -10.53
C TYR A 487 -1.91 -10.09 -11.21
N VAL A 488 -0.66 -9.69 -11.03
CA VAL A 488 0.47 -10.39 -11.64
C VAL A 488 0.84 -11.70 -10.92
N GLU A 489 0.51 -11.83 -9.65
CA GLU A 489 0.55 -13.10 -8.93
C GLU A 489 -0.39 -14.13 -9.59
N GLN A 490 -1.63 -13.71 -9.90
CA GLN A 490 -2.58 -14.56 -10.62
C GLN A 490 -2.10 -14.87 -12.05
N TYR A 491 -1.50 -13.90 -12.73
CA TYR A 491 -0.88 -14.10 -14.04
C TYR A 491 0.27 -15.13 -13.99
N ALA A 492 1.09 -15.11 -12.94
CA ALA A 492 2.23 -16.03 -12.80
C ALA A 492 1.84 -17.51 -12.77
N TYR A 493 0.63 -17.84 -12.30
CA TYR A 493 0.11 -19.21 -12.37
C TYR A 493 -0.18 -19.68 -13.81
N THR A 494 -0.25 -18.78 -14.78
CA THR A 494 -0.45 -19.10 -16.20
C THR A 494 0.86 -19.38 -16.95
N LEU A 495 2.01 -19.06 -16.33
CA LEU A 495 3.34 -19.28 -16.91
C LEU A 495 3.72 -20.77 -16.88
N ASP A 496 4.73 -21.15 -17.68
CA ASP A 496 5.33 -22.49 -17.61
C ASP A 496 6.22 -22.62 -16.36
N ASN A 497 5.59 -22.91 -15.24
CA ASN A 497 6.19 -23.02 -13.92
C ASN A 497 6.34 -24.49 -13.43
N GLY A 498 6.06 -25.45 -14.31
CA GLY A 498 6.08 -26.88 -14.01
C GLY A 498 4.73 -27.46 -13.61
N LEU A 499 3.72 -26.61 -13.32
CA LEU A 499 2.36 -27.08 -13.06
C LEU A 499 1.62 -27.43 -14.35
N ASP A 500 0.69 -28.36 -14.24
CA ASP A 500 -0.34 -28.53 -15.29
C ASP A 500 -1.15 -27.22 -15.43
N SER A 501 -1.46 -26.82 -16.67
CA SER A 501 -2.16 -25.55 -16.94
C SER A 501 -3.52 -25.44 -16.25
N ASP A 502 -4.31 -26.53 -16.18
CA ASP A 502 -5.58 -26.54 -15.45
C ASP A 502 -5.35 -26.48 -13.91
N LEU A 503 -4.25 -27.04 -13.42
CA LEU A 503 -3.87 -26.90 -12.01
C LEU A 503 -3.49 -25.46 -11.65
N GLY A 504 -2.70 -24.79 -12.50
CA GLY A 504 -2.38 -23.38 -12.32
C GLY A 504 -3.63 -22.50 -12.25
N LYS A 505 -4.59 -22.70 -13.17
CA LYS A 505 -5.89 -22.00 -13.15
C LYS A 505 -6.70 -22.31 -11.89
N LEU A 506 -6.70 -23.56 -11.44
CA LEU A 506 -7.40 -23.96 -10.22
C LEU A 506 -6.83 -23.27 -8.98
N ILE A 507 -5.51 -23.19 -8.87
CA ILE A 507 -4.83 -22.48 -7.77
C ILE A 507 -5.16 -20.99 -7.82
N SER A 508 -5.04 -20.35 -8.98
CA SER A 508 -5.36 -18.95 -9.21
C SER A 508 -6.83 -18.63 -8.82
N ALA A 509 -7.78 -19.40 -9.33
CA ALA A 509 -9.20 -19.19 -9.03
C ALA A 509 -9.51 -19.38 -7.54
N ASN A 510 -8.88 -20.35 -6.87
CA ASN A 510 -9.04 -20.56 -5.44
C ASN A 510 -8.42 -19.41 -4.61
N ALA A 511 -7.25 -18.94 -4.98
CA ALA A 511 -6.59 -17.79 -4.32
C ALA A 511 -7.44 -16.53 -4.46
N SER A 512 -7.95 -16.24 -5.66
CA SER A 512 -8.87 -15.13 -5.91
C SER A 512 -10.15 -15.24 -5.07
N ALA A 513 -10.81 -16.41 -5.05
CA ALA A 513 -12.01 -16.61 -4.24
C ALA A 513 -11.73 -16.41 -2.74
N SER A 514 -10.60 -16.91 -2.26
CA SER A 514 -10.19 -16.81 -0.84
C SER A 514 -9.98 -15.37 -0.41
N LEU A 515 -9.27 -14.59 -1.22
CA LEU A 515 -9.01 -13.18 -0.96
C LEU A 515 -10.31 -12.36 -1.07
N GLY A 516 -11.17 -12.68 -2.04
CA GLY A 516 -12.49 -12.07 -2.20
C GLY A 516 -13.40 -12.33 -1.00
N ILE A 517 -13.39 -13.54 -0.42
CA ILE A 517 -14.14 -13.86 0.80
C ILE A 517 -13.68 -12.96 1.97
N GLN A 518 -12.37 -12.77 2.14
CA GLN A 518 -11.83 -11.87 3.16
C GLN A 518 -12.27 -10.42 2.92
N ALA A 519 -12.22 -9.95 1.67
CA ALA A 519 -12.68 -8.61 1.30
C ALA A 519 -14.20 -8.41 1.55
N CYS A 520 -15.04 -9.41 1.25
CA CYS A 520 -16.46 -9.38 1.60
C CYS A 520 -16.67 -9.30 3.12
N LEU A 521 -15.95 -10.13 3.88
CA LEU A 521 -16.07 -10.17 5.33
C LEU A 521 -15.58 -8.87 5.98
N ASP A 522 -14.57 -8.20 5.41
CA ASP A 522 -14.13 -6.88 5.86
C ASP A 522 -15.29 -5.87 5.76
N LEU A 523 -15.99 -5.82 4.62
CA LEU A 523 -17.18 -4.99 4.45
C LEU A 523 -18.30 -5.39 5.43
N TYR A 524 -18.58 -6.68 5.57
CA TYR A 524 -19.64 -7.15 6.45
C TYR A 524 -19.37 -6.85 7.92
N VAL A 525 -18.14 -6.98 8.38
CA VAL A 525 -17.74 -6.68 9.77
C VAL A 525 -17.73 -5.15 9.99
N ASN A 526 -16.99 -4.42 9.18
CA ASN A 526 -16.68 -3.02 9.45
C ASN A 526 -17.76 -2.03 8.99
N ALA A 527 -18.57 -2.36 7.96
CA ALA A 527 -19.68 -1.52 7.52
C ALA A 527 -21.05 -1.99 8.02
N TYR A 528 -21.26 -3.31 8.14
CA TYR A 528 -22.59 -3.87 8.44
C TYR A 528 -22.69 -4.53 9.82
N GLY A 529 -21.59 -4.62 10.57
CA GLY A 529 -21.57 -5.03 11.97
C GLY A 529 -21.76 -6.52 12.20
N TRP A 530 -21.29 -7.35 11.26
CA TRP A 530 -21.28 -8.78 11.47
C TRP A 530 -20.35 -9.17 12.62
N GLU A 531 -20.78 -10.16 13.37
CA GLU A 531 -20.07 -10.76 14.48
C GLU A 531 -19.70 -12.22 14.10
N ILE A 532 -18.90 -12.89 14.94
CA ILE A 532 -18.39 -14.24 14.69
C ILE A 532 -19.47 -15.22 14.21
N PRO A 533 -20.71 -15.28 14.79
CA PRO A 533 -21.71 -16.25 14.34
C PRO A 533 -22.17 -16.05 12.89
N GLN A 534 -22.24 -14.79 12.39
CA GLN A 534 -22.61 -14.54 10.99
C GLN A 534 -21.44 -14.90 10.06
N ILE A 535 -20.19 -14.69 10.50
CA ILE A 535 -18.99 -15.12 9.76
C ILE A 535 -18.97 -16.64 9.66
N GLU A 536 -19.22 -17.37 10.75
CA GLU A 536 -19.32 -18.83 10.73
C GLU A 536 -20.38 -19.33 9.77
N GLU A 537 -21.58 -18.71 9.79
CA GLU A 537 -22.65 -19.04 8.86
C GLU A 537 -22.25 -18.81 7.40
N TYR A 538 -21.65 -17.67 7.08
CA TYR A 538 -21.15 -17.34 5.74
C TYR A 538 -20.05 -18.30 5.30
N LEU A 539 -19.07 -18.55 6.16
CA LEU A 539 -17.96 -19.45 5.88
C LEU A 539 -18.40 -20.91 5.75
N SER A 540 -19.57 -21.31 6.31
CA SER A 540 -20.08 -22.69 6.21
C SER A 540 -20.39 -23.13 4.77
N ASP A 541 -20.54 -22.20 3.84
CA ASP A 541 -20.67 -22.49 2.41
C ASP A 541 -19.32 -22.84 1.76
N TYR A 542 -18.20 -22.46 2.38
CA TYR A 542 -16.83 -22.58 1.84
C TYR A 542 -15.94 -23.54 2.63
N TYR A 543 -16.12 -23.65 3.95
CA TYR A 543 -15.25 -24.42 4.87
C TYR A 543 -16.00 -25.57 5.54
N GLU A 544 -15.28 -26.65 5.82
CA GLU A 544 -15.83 -27.77 6.59
C GLU A 544 -16.01 -27.41 8.08
N LYS A 545 -15.09 -26.57 8.61
CA LYS A 545 -15.03 -26.19 10.01
C LYS A 545 -14.84 -24.66 10.13
N PRO A 546 -15.88 -23.88 9.83
CA PRO A 546 -15.80 -22.42 9.84
C PRO A 546 -15.46 -21.87 11.24
N GLU A 547 -15.83 -22.56 12.31
CA GLU A 547 -15.55 -22.19 13.69
C GLU A 547 -14.04 -22.17 14.03
N GLU A 548 -13.22 -22.94 13.31
CA GLU A 548 -11.77 -22.96 13.55
C GLU A 548 -11.07 -21.69 13.02
N VAL A 549 -11.68 -20.95 12.10
CA VAL A 549 -11.07 -19.79 11.42
C VAL A 549 -11.82 -18.47 11.67
N ALA A 550 -13.11 -18.52 11.99
CA ALA A 550 -13.97 -17.34 12.06
C ALA A 550 -13.50 -16.31 13.12
N SER A 551 -13.06 -16.75 14.29
CA SER A 551 -12.60 -15.86 15.37
C SER A 551 -11.32 -15.13 14.97
N ALA A 552 -10.31 -15.85 14.47
CA ALA A 552 -9.05 -15.25 14.06
C ALA A 552 -9.24 -14.28 12.88
N LEU A 553 -10.13 -14.63 11.95
CA LEU A 553 -10.46 -13.77 10.81
C LEU A 553 -11.19 -12.50 11.28
N PHE A 554 -12.18 -12.62 12.18
CA PHE A 554 -12.85 -11.46 12.77
C PHE A 554 -11.86 -10.51 13.45
N GLU A 555 -10.94 -11.03 14.26
CA GLU A 555 -9.91 -10.25 14.91
C GLU A 555 -9.02 -9.50 13.90
N THR A 556 -8.57 -10.20 12.85
CA THR A 556 -7.76 -9.59 11.77
C THR A 556 -8.50 -8.45 11.08
N LEU A 557 -9.79 -8.63 10.77
CA LEU A 557 -10.61 -7.62 10.08
C LEU A 557 -10.93 -6.40 10.95
N VAL A 558 -11.06 -6.61 12.26
CA VAL A 558 -11.26 -5.50 13.22
C VAL A 558 -9.96 -4.73 13.44
N ASP A 559 -8.83 -5.43 13.50
CA ASP A 559 -7.53 -4.83 13.74
C ASP A 559 -6.97 -4.08 12.52
N ASN A 560 -7.33 -4.51 11.30
CA ASN A 560 -6.82 -3.96 10.04
C ASN A 560 -7.97 -3.69 9.04
N PRO A 561 -8.89 -2.76 9.35
CA PRO A 561 -10.03 -2.47 8.49
C PRO A 561 -9.59 -1.94 7.12
N ALA A 562 -10.25 -2.42 6.05
CA ALA A 562 -10.00 -2.13 4.65
C ALA A 562 -8.66 -2.67 4.07
N ASN A 563 -7.82 -3.35 4.87
CA ASN A 563 -6.55 -3.87 4.37
C ASN A 563 -6.73 -4.94 3.28
N ALA A 564 -7.57 -5.95 3.51
CA ALA A 564 -7.84 -7.00 2.51
C ALA A 564 -8.45 -6.43 1.22
N LEU A 565 -9.17 -5.31 1.32
CA LEU A 565 -9.80 -4.64 0.18
C LEU A 565 -8.77 -4.00 -0.75
N SER A 566 -7.65 -3.46 -0.26
CA SER A 566 -6.63 -2.86 -1.14
C SER A 566 -6.09 -3.87 -2.15
N TYR A 567 -5.85 -5.11 -1.71
CA TYR A 567 -5.40 -6.21 -2.57
C TYR A 567 -6.50 -6.65 -3.56
N TYR A 568 -7.64 -7.05 -3.02
CA TYR A 568 -8.67 -7.68 -3.84
C TYR A 568 -9.38 -6.71 -4.77
N VAL A 569 -9.73 -5.52 -4.29
CA VAL A 569 -10.44 -4.53 -5.12
C VAL A 569 -9.55 -4.01 -6.24
N GLY A 570 -8.27 -3.76 -5.94
CA GLY A 570 -7.32 -3.38 -6.97
C GLY A 570 -7.14 -4.48 -8.03
N PHE A 571 -6.99 -5.73 -7.61
CA PHE A 571 -7.00 -6.89 -8.52
C PHE A 571 -8.28 -6.93 -9.37
N LEU A 572 -9.44 -6.78 -8.76
CA LEU A 572 -10.74 -6.80 -9.42
C LEU A 572 -10.87 -5.72 -10.51
N GLU A 573 -10.41 -4.50 -10.23
CA GLU A 573 -10.39 -3.39 -11.19
C GLU A 573 -9.49 -3.71 -12.40
N PHE A 574 -8.27 -4.22 -12.17
CA PHE A 574 -7.36 -4.62 -13.25
C PHE A 574 -7.89 -5.79 -14.08
N ASP A 575 -8.43 -6.82 -13.43
CA ASP A 575 -8.99 -8.00 -14.10
C ASP A 575 -10.21 -7.63 -14.96
N GLN A 576 -11.08 -6.75 -14.45
CA GLN A 576 -12.24 -6.25 -15.21
C GLN A 576 -11.83 -5.40 -16.41
N MET A 577 -10.80 -4.56 -16.26
CA MET A 577 -10.23 -3.81 -17.38
C MET A 577 -9.67 -4.75 -18.44
N ARG A 578 -8.92 -5.78 -18.04
CA ARG A 578 -8.38 -6.81 -18.94
C ARG A 578 -9.48 -7.54 -19.68
N LYS A 579 -10.45 -8.12 -18.97
CA LYS A 579 -11.60 -8.83 -19.56
C LYS A 579 -12.38 -7.93 -20.54
N THR A 580 -12.53 -6.64 -20.20
CA THR A 580 -13.17 -5.66 -21.07
C THR A 580 -12.36 -5.41 -22.35
N ALA A 581 -11.04 -5.26 -22.24
CA ALA A 581 -10.16 -5.07 -23.39
C ALA A 581 -10.13 -6.31 -24.29
N GLU A 582 -9.96 -7.50 -23.73
CA GLU A 582 -10.01 -8.77 -24.45
C GLU A 582 -11.33 -8.93 -25.25
N LYS A 583 -12.47 -8.66 -24.59
CA LYS A 583 -13.79 -8.75 -25.23
C LYS A 583 -13.99 -7.74 -26.36
N LYS A 584 -13.52 -6.49 -26.17
CA LYS A 584 -13.73 -5.42 -27.16
C LYS A 584 -12.77 -5.47 -28.33
N LEU A 585 -11.53 -5.87 -28.12
CA LEU A 585 -10.48 -5.88 -29.13
C LEU A 585 -10.36 -7.24 -29.84
N GLY A 586 -10.77 -8.35 -29.20
CA GLY A 586 -10.68 -9.69 -29.77
C GLY A 586 -9.26 -10.04 -30.19
N GLU A 587 -9.04 -10.45 -31.44
CA GLU A 587 -7.72 -10.82 -31.99
C GLU A 587 -6.71 -9.65 -32.01
N ARG A 588 -7.15 -8.42 -31.82
CA ARG A 588 -6.26 -7.25 -31.74
C ARG A 588 -5.78 -6.94 -30.34
N PHE A 589 -6.28 -7.65 -29.34
CA PHE A 589 -5.83 -7.46 -27.96
C PHE A 589 -4.35 -7.85 -27.84
N SER A 590 -3.57 -6.96 -27.26
CA SER A 590 -2.17 -7.17 -26.92
C SER A 590 -1.99 -7.00 -25.42
N LEU A 591 -1.54 -8.06 -24.76
CA LEU A 591 -1.29 -8.03 -23.32
C LEU A 591 -0.16 -7.04 -22.99
N MET A 592 0.88 -6.99 -23.85
CA MET A 592 1.98 -6.01 -23.75
C MET A 592 1.45 -4.56 -23.76
N GLU A 593 0.57 -4.20 -24.70
CA GLU A 593 0.05 -2.84 -24.81
C GLU A 593 -0.92 -2.51 -23.66
N PHE A 594 -1.67 -3.51 -23.16
CA PHE A 594 -2.53 -3.35 -22.00
C PHE A 594 -1.70 -3.10 -20.73
N HIS A 595 -0.67 -3.91 -20.49
CA HIS A 595 0.21 -3.71 -19.33
C HIS A 595 0.98 -2.38 -19.42
N ARG A 596 1.46 -2.02 -20.64
CA ARG A 596 2.08 -0.72 -20.85
C ARG A 596 1.15 0.42 -20.47
N PHE A 597 -0.10 0.40 -20.97
CA PHE A 597 -1.09 1.41 -20.63
C PHE A 597 -1.25 1.57 -19.11
N LEU A 598 -1.41 0.46 -18.38
CA LEU A 598 -1.56 0.51 -16.91
C LEU A 598 -0.31 1.08 -16.23
N LEU A 599 0.86 0.62 -16.61
CA LEU A 599 2.14 1.04 -16.01
C LEU A 599 2.48 2.50 -16.33
N ASP A 600 2.14 2.99 -17.54
CA ASP A 600 2.32 4.40 -17.95
C ASP A 600 1.36 5.32 -17.16
N MET A 601 0.14 4.84 -16.82
CA MET A 601 -0.74 5.56 -15.91
C MET A 601 -0.09 5.78 -14.54
N GLY A 602 0.67 4.79 -14.07
CA GLY A 602 1.33 4.80 -12.78
C GLY A 602 0.36 4.86 -11.61
N ASN A 603 0.89 5.12 -10.42
CA ASN A 603 0.12 5.18 -9.19
C ASN A 603 -1.02 6.22 -9.29
N ALA A 604 -2.25 5.73 -9.38
CA ALA A 604 -3.46 6.55 -9.54
C ALA A 604 -4.71 5.80 -9.05
N PRO A 605 -5.75 6.51 -8.60
CA PRO A 605 -7.02 5.89 -8.24
C PRO A 605 -7.81 5.47 -9.48
N PHE A 606 -8.60 4.41 -9.38
CA PHE A 606 -9.31 3.81 -10.52
C PHE A 606 -10.42 4.70 -11.09
N ASP A 607 -10.99 5.63 -10.32
CA ASP A 607 -11.92 6.63 -10.83
C ASP A 607 -11.26 7.59 -11.83
N VAL A 608 -9.94 7.79 -11.72
CA VAL A 608 -9.14 8.54 -12.70
C VAL A 608 -8.70 7.65 -13.86
N ILE A 609 -8.24 6.41 -13.60
CA ILE A 609 -7.78 5.49 -14.65
C ILE A 609 -8.90 5.13 -15.64
N GLY A 610 -10.12 4.91 -15.17
CA GLY A 610 -11.24 4.45 -15.98
C GLY A 610 -11.54 5.28 -17.24
N PRO A 611 -11.63 6.61 -17.18
CA PRO A 611 -11.76 7.48 -18.35
C PRO A 611 -10.62 7.34 -19.36
N TYR A 612 -9.36 7.27 -18.91
CA TYR A 612 -8.19 7.07 -19.78
C TYR A 612 -8.20 5.70 -20.42
N PHE A 613 -8.57 4.66 -19.69
CA PHE A 613 -8.75 3.31 -20.24
C PHE A 613 -9.83 3.28 -21.32
N SER A 614 -10.93 3.99 -21.12
CA SER A 614 -12.00 4.09 -22.12
C SER A 614 -11.53 4.79 -23.39
N ALA A 615 -10.70 5.83 -23.26
CA ALA A 615 -10.08 6.51 -24.41
C ALA A 615 -9.09 5.57 -25.13
N TRP A 616 -8.18 4.94 -24.38
CA TRP A 616 -7.22 3.97 -24.92
C TRP A 616 -7.92 2.85 -25.72
N LEU A 617 -9.00 2.27 -25.19
CA LEU A 617 -9.80 1.26 -25.89
C LEU A 617 -10.40 1.76 -27.22
N ASN A 618 -10.75 3.04 -27.29
CA ASN A 618 -11.32 3.61 -28.51
C ASN A 618 -10.23 3.85 -29.56
N ASP A 619 -9.04 4.26 -29.15
CA ASP A 619 -7.89 4.50 -30.05
C ASP A 619 -7.36 3.20 -30.67
N GLN A 620 -7.47 2.07 -29.95
CA GLN A 620 -7.09 0.73 -30.45
C GLN A 620 -8.05 0.18 -31.55
N LYS A 621 -9.14 0.87 -31.84
CA LYS A 621 -10.12 0.40 -32.84
C LYS A 621 -9.75 0.68 -34.30
N PHE A 622 -8.69 1.45 -34.56
CA PHE A 622 -8.31 1.87 -35.92
C PHE A 622 -7.01 1.23 -36.43
#